data_6fe22e17577acf8b5012c83aa4403ecb
#
_entry.id   6fe22e17577acf8b5012c83aa4403ecb
#
_cell.length_a   1.000
_cell.length_b   1.000
_cell.length_c   1.000
_cell.angle_alpha   90.00
_cell.angle_beta   90.00
_cell.angle_gamma   90.00
#
_symmetry.space_group_name_H-M   'P 1'
#
loop_
_entity.id
_entity.type
_entity.pdbx_description
1 polymer ?
#
loop_
_entity_poly.entity_id
_entity_poly.type
_entity_poly.pdbx_seq_one_letter_code
_entity_poly.pdbx_strand_id
1 'polypeptide(L)'
;MYHPPFCPHRGCPAHFTTPRARWWVRRGFYSSRCGGRVQRYRCRLCGRSFSRQSFSIDYYAKRRLSYRQLQRLLRSCCGIRQSARLLGVYPATVLNKIMRLSRQAIAAHAGLLDRIELEEDLAADGLESYWCSQYFPNNFTVLLGA
;
A
#
# COMPACT_ATOMS: atom_id res chain seq x y z
N MET A 1 2.63 -13.12 17.66
CA MET A 1 1.29 -12.53 17.92
C MET A 1 1.24 -11.17 17.26
N TYR A 2 0.15 -10.81 16.51
CA TYR A 2 0.04 -9.50 15.85
C TYR A 2 -0.26 -8.39 16.85
N HIS A 3 0.53 -7.32 16.82
CA HIS A 3 0.32 -6.10 17.59
C HIS A 3 -0.02 -4.95 16.64
N PRO A 4 -1.17 -4.27 16.81
CA PRO A 4 -1.47 -3.08 16.01
C PRO A 4 -0.42 -1.98 16.27
N PRO A 5 0.13 -1.35 15.21
CA PRO A 5 1.19 -0.34 15.37
C PRO A 5 0.66 0.98 15.96
N PHE A 6 -0.54 1.40 15.57
CA PHE A 6 -1.18 2.64 16.02
C PHE A 6 -2.70 2.53 15.88
N CYS A 7 -3.45 3.51 16.39
CA CYS A 7 -4.88 3.59 16.16
C CYS A 7 -5.15 4.18 14.76
N PRO A 8 -5.93 3.52 13.88
CA PRO A 8 -6.17 4.04 12.53
C PRO A 8 -7.04 5.31 12.49
N HIS A 9 -7.60 5.72 13.62
CA HIS A 9 -8.39 6.93 13.72
C HIS A 9 -7.48 8.16 13.96
N ARG A 10 -7.43 9.09 13.01
CA ARG A 10 -6.54 10.26 13.03
C ARG A 10 -6.75 11.20 14.21
N GLY A 11 -7.98 11.32 14.73
CA GLY A 11 -8.31 12.12 15.91
C GLY A 11 -8.01 11.43 17.25
N CYS A 12 -7.27 10.31 17.25
CA CYS A 12 -6.94 9.58 18.47
C CYS A 12 -5.48 9.86 18.87
N PRO A 13 -5.18 10.13 20.15
CA PRO A 13 -3.78 10.27 20.59
C PRO A 13 -2.88 9.07 20.22
N ALA A 14 -3.42 7.84 20.29
CA ALA A 14 -2.71 6.62 19.88
C ALA A 14 -2.48 6.50 18.36
N HIS A 15 -2.84 7.50 17.55
CA HIS A 15 -2.50 7.54 16.13
C HIS A 15 -1.08 8.06 15.90
N PHE A 16 -0.73 9.13 16.61
CA PHE A 16 0.57 9.81 16.44
C PHE A 16 1.63 9.32 17.41
N THR A 17 1.20 9.00 18.64
CA THR A 17 2.11 8.54 19.69
C THR A 17 1.64 7.17 20.16
N THR A 18 2.45 6.12 19.92
CA THR A 18 2.11 4.79 20.41
C THR A 18 2.28 4.76 21.92
N PRO A 19 1.20 4.62 22.71
CA PRO A 19 1.30 4.56 24.16
C PRO A 19 2.13 3.36 24.60
N ARG A 20 2.97 3.53 25.61
CA ARG A 20 3.76 2.42 26.21
C ARG A 20 2.85 1.33 26.78
N ALA A 21 1.69 1.70 27.33
CA ALA A 21 0.70 0.77 27.85
C ALA A 21 -0.17 0.18 26.73
N ARG A 22 -0.80 -0.96 27.01
CA ARG A 22 -1.69 -1.64 26.08
C ARG A 22 -2.94 -0.80 25.78
N TRP A 23 -2.92 -0.04 24.70
CA TRP A 23 -3.95 0.91 24.28
C TRP A 23 -5.12 0.28 23.51
N TRP A 24 -5.07 -1.03 23.23
CA TRP A 24 -6.10 -1.78 22.50
C TRP A 24 -6.51 -3.07 23.22
N VAL A 25 -7.72 -3.54 22.91
CA VAL A 25 -8.26 -4.84 23.35
C VAL A 25 -8.75 -5.64 22.16
N ARG A 26 -8.71 -6.97 22.27
CA ARG A 26 -9.28 -7.86 21.27
C ARG A 26 -10.81 -7.89 21.42
N ARG A 27 -11.52 -7.90 20.28
CA ARG A 27 -12.98 -7.88 20.21
C ARG A 27 -13.51 -8.95 19.26
N GLY A 28 -13.11 -10.21 19.45
CA GLY A 28 -13.58 -11.33 18.62
C GLY A 28 -13.07 -11.26 17.18
N PHE A 29 -13.77 -11.95 16.29
CA PHE A 29 -13.40 -12.12 14.88
C PHE A 29 -14.58 -11.81 13.98
N TYR A 30 -14.31 -11.53 12.72
CA TYR A 30 -15.31 -11.54 11.66
C TYR A 30 -14.75 -12.25 10.42
N SER A 31 -15.62 -12.71 9.53
CA SER A 31 -15.23 -13.32 8.27
C SER A 31 -15.21 -12.27 7.18
N SER A 32 -14.12 -12.23 6.42
CA SER A 32 -13.92 -11.34 5.27
C SER A 32 -13.75 -12.17 4.00
N ARG A 33 -14.37 -11.76 2.89
CA ARG A 33 -14.23 -12.43 1.58
C ARG A 33 -12.77 -12.53 1.12
N CYS A 34 -11.97 -11.52 1.42
CA CYS A 34 -10.57 -11.46 0.99
C CYS A 34 -9.59 -12.01 2.03
N GLY A 35 -9.87 -11.87 3.32
CA GLY A 35 -8.94 -12.17 4.41
C GLY A 35 -9.29 -13.41 5.25
N GLY A 36 -10.43 -14.07 4.98
CA GLY A 36 -10.91 -15.15 5.84
C GLY A 36 -11.27 -14.63 7.23
N ARG A 37 -10.90 -15.38 8.28
CA ARG A 37 -11.13 -15.00 9.67
C ARG A 37 -10.20 -13.88 10.11
N VAL A 38 -10.74 -12.69 10.43
CA VAL A 38 -9.99 -11.48 10.76
C VAL A 38 -10.22 -11.07 12.19
N GLN A 39 -9.16 -10.84 12.96
CA GLN A 39 -9.23 -10.38 14.33
C GLN A 39 -9.67 -8.91 14.38
N ARG A 40 -10.64 -8.61 15.23
CA ARG A 40 -11.09 -7.26 15.59
C ARG A 40 -10.37 -6.76 16.84
N TYR A 41 -10.20 -5.46 16.88
CA TYR A 41 -9.64 -4.72 18.01
C TYR A 41 -10.51 -3.52 18.34
N ARG A 42 -10.44 -3.03 19.57
CA ARG A 42 -11.03 -1.78 20.02
C ARG A 42 -9.95 -0.93 20.68
N CYS A 43 -9.86 0.33 20.29
CA CYS A 43 -9.02 1.30 20.96
C CYS A 43 -9.62 1.64 22.34
N ARG A 44 -8.81 1.66 23.39
CA ARG A 44 -9.23 2.04 24.74
C ARG A 44 -9.39 3.55 24.89
N LEU A 45 -8.64 4.35 24.08
CA LEU A 45 -8.64 5.80 24.18
C LEU A 45 -9.83 6.42 23.45
N CYS A 46 -10.06 6.07 22.19
CA CYS A 46 -11.16 6.64 21.41
C CYS A 46 -12.39 5.74 21.27
N GLY A 47 -12.36 4.52 21.81
CA GLY A 47 -13.48 3.58 21.77
C GLY A 47 -13.77 2.95 20.41
N ARG A 48 -13.15 3.43 19.31
CA ARG A 48 -13.40 2.94 17.95
C ARG A 48 -12.83 1.56 17.72
N SER A 49 -13.56 0.78 16.93
CA SER A 49 -13.15 -0.58 16.54
C SER A 49 -12.40 -0.55 15.21
N PHE A 50 -11.41 -1.40 15.08
CA PHE A 50 -10.61 -1.60 13.87
C PHE A 50 -10.22 -3.08 13.76
N SER A 51 -9.55 -3.47 12.70
CA SER A 51 -9.14 -4.86 12.49
C SER A 51 -7.71 -4.93 11.98
N ARG A 52 -7.13 -6.13 12.01
CA ARG A 52 -5.83 -6.37 11.36
C ARG A 52 -5.83 -5.95 9.89
N GLN A 53 -6.98 -6.09 9.22
CA GLN A 53 -7.12 -5.73 7.81
C GLN A 53 -6.98 -4.23 7.55
N SER A 54 -7.25 -3.38 8.56
CA SER A 54 -7.09 -1.91 8.45
C SER A 54 -5.65 -1.49 8.13
N PHE A 55 -4.67 -2.34 8.43
CA PHE A 55 -3.25 -2.11 8.16
C PHE A 55 -2.74 -2.93 6.97
N SER A 56 -3.63 -3.51 6.20
CA SER A 56 -3.29 -4.31 5.04
C SER A 56 -3.47 -3.51 3.76
N ILE A 57 -2.57 -3.73 2.79
CA ILE A 57 -2.72 -3.22 1.42
C ILE A 57 -4.06 -3.65 0.79
N ASP A 58 -4.63 -4.77 1.27
CA ASP A 58 -5.92 -5.30 0.83
C ASP A 58 -7.12 -4.79 1.65
N TYR A 59 -6.97 -3.69 2.40
CA TYR A 59 -8.09 -3.08 3.10
C TYR A 59 -9.26 -2.78 2.15
N TYR A 60 -10.47 -3.24 2.50
CA TYR A 60 -11.67 -3.23 1.64
C TYR A 60 -11.54 -3.97 0.29
N ALA A 61 -10.51 -4.76 0.06
CA ALA A 61 -10.44 -5.54 -1.16
C ALA A 61 -11.50 -6.66 -1.17
N LYS A 62 -12.21 -6.79 -2.28
CA LYS A 62 -13.24 -7.83 -2.48
C LYS A 62 -12.64 -9.15 -2.96
N ARG A 63 -11.51 -9.09 -3.69
CA ARG A 63 -10.82 -10.27 -4.24
C ARG A 63 -9.37 -10.31 -3.80
N ARG A 64 -8.90 -11.52 -3.48
CA ARG A 64 -7.48 -11.82 -3.31
C ARG A 64 -6.81 -11.86 -4.68
N LEU A 65 -5.67 -11.22 -4.77
CA LEU A 65 -4.76 -11.33 -5.90
C LEU A 65 -3.34 -11.36 -5.35
N SER A 66 -2.50 -12.21 -5.93
CA SER A 66 -1.09 -12.27 -5.54
C SER A 66 -0.35 -11.05 -6.11
N TYR A 67 0.06 -10.13 -5.24
CA TYR A 67 0.87 -8.98 -5.64
C TYR A 67 2.21 -9.40 -6.25
N ARG A 68 2.78 -10.52 -5.80
CA ARG A 68 4.02 -11.09 -6.36
C ARG A 68 3.83 -11.51 -7.82
N GLN A 69 2.71 -12.19 -8.14
CA GLN A 69 2.42 -12.57 -9.53
C GLN A 69 2.14 -11.34 -10.40
N LEU A 70 1.35 -10.39 -9.89
CA LEU A 70 1.10 -9.12 -10.58
C LEU A 70 2.41 -8.38 -10.87
N GLN A 71 3.30 -8.27 -9.89
CA GLN A 71 4.60 -7.62 -10.03
C GLN A 71 5.47 -8.31 -11.10
N ARG A 72 5.50 -9.65 -11.13
CA ARG A 72 6.21 -10.41 -12.17
C ARG A 72 5.69 -10.08 -13.57
N LEU A 73 4.36 -10.07 -13.75
CA LEU A 73 3.74 -9.74 -15.02
C LEU A 73 4.06 -8.31 -15.46
N LEU A 74 3.99 -7.34 -14.56
CA LEU A 74 4.33 -5.95 -14.85
C LEU A 74 5.81 -5.79 -15.23
N ARG A 75 6.72 -6.46 -14.52
CA ARG A 75 8.14 -6.46 -14.86
C ARG A 75 8.46 -7.13 -16.19
N SER A 76 7.60 -8.05 -16.64
CA SER A 76 7.66 -8.66 -17.97
C SER A 76 6.89 -7.84 -19.03
N CYS A 77 6.66 -6.56 -18.80
CA CYS A 77 5.97 -5.64 -19.71
C CYS A 77 4.57 -6.11 -20.14
N CYS A 78 3.93 -7.00 -19.37
CA CYS A 78 2.56 -7.43 -19.65
C CYS A 78 1.56 -6.29 -19.39
N GLY A 79 0.82 -5.90 -20.40
CA GLY A 79 -0.22 -4.89 -20.29
C GLY A 79 -1.36 -5.31 -19.35
N ILE A 80 -2.15 -4.34 -18.86
CA ILE A 80 -3.23 -4.55 -17.88
C ILE A 80 -4.23 -5.61 -18.32
N ARG A 81 -4.68 -5.56 -19.59
CA ARG A 81 -5.65 -6.52 -20.13
C ARG A 81 -5.10 -7.93 -20.22
N GLN A 82 -3.82 -8.08 -20.58
CA GLN A 82 -3.15 -9.37 -20.64
C GLN A 82 -2.93 -9.93 -19.23
N SER A 83 -2.46 -9.11 -18.29
CA SER A 83 -2.33 -9.49 -16.88
C SER A 83 -3.67 -9.94 -16.29
N ALA A 84 -4.76 -9.25 -16.63
CA ALA A 84 -6.09 -9.63 -16.17
C ALA A 84 -6.52 -11.01 -16.69
N ARG A 85 -6.26 -11.32 -17.97
CA ARG A 85 -6.53 -12.64 -18.57
C ARG A 85 -5.72 -13.73 -17.88
N LEU A 86 -4.42 -13.51 -17.69
CA LEU A 86 -3.53 -14.48 -17.03
C LEU A 86 -3.89 -14.74 -15.56
N LEU A 87 -4.40 -13.72 -14.85
CA LEU A 87 -4.79 -13.80 -13.45
C LEU A 87 -6.27 -14.19 -13.24
N GLY A 88 -7.04 -14.38 -14.30
CA GLY A 88 -8.46 -14.74 -14.25
C GLY A 88 -9.34 -13.68 -13.56
N VAL A 89 -9.02 -12.40 -13.74
CA VAL A 89 -9.74 -11.28 -13.12
C VAL A 89 -10.08 -10.18 -14.15
N TYR A 90 -11.00 -9.28 -13.78
CA TYR A 90 -11.30 -8.12 -14.62
C TYR A 90 -10.13 -7.11 -14.64
N PRO A 91 -9.91 -6.40 -15.77
CA PRO A 91 -8.87 -5.37 -15.89
C PRO A 91 -8.94 -4.29 -14.80
N ALA A 92 -10.15 -3.87 -14.42
CA ALA A 92 -10.35 -2.92 -13.31
C ALA A 92 -9.81 -3.45 -11.96
N THR A 93 -9.86 -4.77 -11.73
CA THR A 93 -9.28 -5.38 -10.52
C THR A 93 -7.76 -5.25 -10.53
N VAL A 94 -7.14 -5.51 -11.69
CA VAL A 94 -5.69 -5.35 -11.87
C VAL A 94 -5.28 -3.91 -11.63
N LEU A 95 -5.97 -2.96 -12.27
CA LEU A 95 -5.71 -1.53 -12.11
C LEU A 95 -5.82 -1.08 -10.64
N ASN A 96 -6.88 -1.47 -9.95
CA ASN A 96 -7.04 -1.19 -8.51
C ASN A 96 -5.90 -1.76 -7.65
N LYS A 97 -5.38 -2.93 -8.02
CA LYS A 97 -4.24 -3.53 -7.30
C LYS A 97 -2.93 -2.81 -7.60
N ILE A 98 -2.72 -2.39 -8.83
CA ILE A 98 -1.57 -1.55 -9.21
C ILE A 98 -1.59 -0.24 -8.43
N MET A 99 -2.72 0.47 -8.40
CA MET A 99 -2.86 1.72 -7.64
C MET A 99 -2.58 1.56 -6.14
N ARG A 100 -2.99 0.44 -5.54
CA ARG A 100 -2.68 0.15 -4.13
C ARG A 100 -1.17 -0.10 -3.93
N LEU A 101 -0.56 -0.84 -4.84
CA LEU A 101 0.87 -1.14 -4.82
C LEU A 101 1.69 0.15 -5.00
N SER A 102 1.30 1.02 -5.93
CA SER A 102 1.96 2.30 -6.17
C SER A 102 1.91 3.22 -4.94
N ARG A 103 0.76 3.35 -4.29
CA ARG A 103 0.65 4.14 -3.05
C ARG A 103 1.56 3.59 -1.95
N GLN A 104 1.66 2.27 -1.84
CA GLN A 104 2.54 1.64 -0.85
C GLN A 104 4.01 1.87 -1.19
N ALA A 105 4.36 1.79 -2.47
CA ALA A 105 5.72 2.04 -2.95
C ALA A 105 6.13 3.50 -2.72
N ILE A 106 5.27 4.46 -3.03
CA ILE A 106 5.52 5.89 -2.77
C ILE A 106 5.73 6.14 -1.27
N ALA A 107 4.87 5.58 -0.41
CA ALA A 107 5.01 5.74 1.04
C ALA A 107 6.30 5.11 1.58
N ALA A 108 6.67 3.93 1.06
CA ALA A 108 7.92 3.26 1.43
C ALA A 108 9.14 4.07 0.95
N HIS A 109 9.10 4.58 -0.28
CA HIS A 109 10.15 5.42 -0.85
C HIS A 109 10.33 6.71 -0.05
N ALA A 110 9.26 7.42 0.26
CA ALA A 110 9.31 8.61 1.11
C ALA A 110 9.97 8.32 2.47
N GLY A 111 9.57 7.21 3.13
CA GLY A 111 10.17 6.81 4.41
C GLY A 111 11.64 6.34 4.31
N LEU A 112 12.11 5.99 3.12
CA LEU A 112 13.54 5.71 2.88
C LEU A 112 14.31 7.02 2.67
N LEU A 113 13.78 7.95 1.90
CA LEU A 113 14.42 9.26 1.65
C LEU A 113 14.69 10.02 2.95
N ASP A 114 13.79 9.94 3.93
CA ASP A 114 13.99 10.57 5.25
C ASP A 114 15.19 10.01 6.03
N ARG A 115 15.79 8.90 5.59
CA ARG A 115 16.87 8.19 6.27
C ARG A 115 18.18 8.14 5.48
N ILE A 116 18.14 8.59 4.25
CA ILE A 116 19.31 8.58 3.36
C ILE A 116 19.99 9.95 3.44
N GLU A 117 21.20 9.98 3.92
CA GLU A 117 22.14 11.08 3.74
C GLU A 117 22.85 10.82 2.42
N LEU A 118 22.70 11.73 1.48
CA LEU A 118 23.35 11.64 0.17
C LEU A 118 24.75 12.23 0.28
N GLU A 119 25.74 11.37 0.27
CA GLU A 119 27.17 11.75 0.31
C GLU A 119 27.85 11.66 -1.07
N GLU A 120 27.09 11.23 -2.10
CA GLU A 120 27.60 10.95 -3.44
C GLU A 120 27.10 11.97 -4.45
N ASP A 121 27.83 12.12 -5.54
CA ASP A 121 27.39 12.87 -6.71
C ASP A 121 26.16 12.21 -7.34
N LEU A 122 25.15 13.00 -7.68
CA LEU A 122 23.92 12.53 -8.25
C LEU A 122 23.84 12.82 -9.73
N ALA A 123 23.59 11.79 -10.53
CA ALA A 123 23.17 11.95 -11.91
C ALA A 123 21.64 12.05 -11.97
N ALA A 124 21.12 13.09 -12.60
CA ALA A 124 19.70 13.27 -12.84
C ALA A 124 19.38 12.97 -14.30
N ASP A 125 18.47 12.05 -14.54
CA ASP A 125 17.93 11.77 -15.87
C ASP A 125 16.43 12.00 -15.89
N GLY A 126 15.92 12.57 -16.98
CA GLY A 126 14.51 12.88 -17.17
C GLY A 126 13.90 11.98 -18.22
N LEU A 127 12.88 11.19 -17.81
CA LEU A 127 12.04 10.45 -18.75
C LEU A 127 10.74 11.21 -19.00
N GLU A 128 10.50 11.56 -20.24
CA GLU A 128 9.21 12.12 -20.64
C GLU A 128 8.24 10.99 -21.05
N SER A 129 7.06 11.03 -20.51
CA SER A 129 5.96 10.09 -20.81
C SER A 129 4.66 10.86 -20.99
N TYR A 130 3.63 10.18 -21.47
CA TYR A 130 2.34 10.80 -21.74
C TYR A 130 1.24 10.10 -20.95
N TRP A 131 0.37 10.85 -20.29
CA TRP A 131 -0.76 10.28 -19.56
C TRP A 131 -1.85 9.96 -20.56
N CYS A 132 -2.43 10.16 -21.29
CA CYS A 132 -3.50 9.74 -22.21
C CYS A 132 -3.14 10.02 -23.67
N SER A 133 -2.41 11.08 -23.92
CA SER A 133 -1.95 11.51 -25.23
C SER A 133 -0.74 12.42 -25.11
N GLN A 134 -0.11 12.72 -26.24
CA GLN A 134 1.02 13.66 -26.33
C GLN A 134 0.74 15.08 -25.80
N TYR A 135 -0.54 15.42 -25.56
CA TYR A 135 -0.94 16.72 -25.01
C TYR A 135 -0.92 16.76 -23.46
N PHE A 136 -0.64 15.63 -22.82
CA PHE A 136 -0.56 15.52 -21.37
C PHE A 136 0.78 14.89 -20.97
N PRO A 137 1.92 15.63 -21.14
CA PRO A 137 3.24 15.10 -20.80
C PRO A 137 3.38 14.93 -19.30
N ASN A 138 4.01 13.83 -18.91
CA ASN A 138 4.47 13.57 -17.56
C ASN A 138 5.99 13.45 -17.57
N ASN A 139 6.65 14.24 -16.77
CA ASN A 139 8.09 14.17 -16.59
C ASN A 139 8.41 13.37 -15.33
N PHE A 140 9.21 12.35 -15.49
CA PHE A 140 9.77 11.57 -14.38
C PHE A 140 11.26 11.88 -14.29
N THR A 141 11.68 12.45 -13.19
CA THR A 141 13.12 12.62 -12.92
C THR A 141 13.60 11.45 -12.10
N VAL A 142 14.63 10.78 -12.58
CA VAL A 142 15.33 9.70 -11.88
C VAL A 142 16.67 10.25 -11.41
N LEU A 143 16.92 10.10 -10.11
CA LEU A 143 18.20 10.43 -9.50
C LEU A 143 18.95 9.12 -9.24
N LEU A 144 20.16 9.03 -9.72
CA LEU A 144 21.04 7.90 -9.51
C LEU A 144 22.30 8.40 -8.78
N GLY A 145 22.69 7.70 -7.71
CA GLY A 145 23.99 7.84 -7.10
C GLY A 145 25.08 7.20 -7.98
N ALA A 146 26.24 7.81 -8.07
CA ALA A 146 27.37 7.31 -8.83
C ALA A 146 28.10 6.18 -8.10
#